data_b18dfa2bff7872a154e154570c6bda19
#
_entry.id   b18dfa2bff7872a154e154570c6bda19
#
_cell.length_a   1.000
_cell.length_b   1.000
_cell.length_c   1.000
_cell.angle_alpha   90.00
_cell.angle_beta   90.00
_cell.angle_gamma   90.00
#
_symmetry.space_group_name_H-M   'P 1'
#
loop_
_entity.id
_entity.type
_entity.pdbx_description
1 polymer ?
#
loop_
_entity_poly.entity_id
_entity_poly.type
_entity_poly.pdbx_seq_one_letter_code
_entity_poly.pdbx_strand_id
1 'polypeptide(L)'
;MDNKVIPVLRILNYEKAKEFYIDWLGFSIDWEHAFGPDSPLYLQISREHITLHLSEHHGDASPGAKVFIEFENIAAYHHDLTAKNYKFSKPGLEKAPWNAICMEVIDPFGNKLLFSERQH
;
A
#
# COMPACT_ATOMS: atom_id res chain seq x y z
N MET A 1 -23.94 -7.58 7.78
CA MET A 1 -22.81 -7.21 6.91
C MET A 1 -22.16 -5.95 7.42
N ASP A 2 -20.85 -5.97 7.62
CA ASP A 2 -20.14 -4.82 8.12
C ASP A 2 -19.87 -3.81 7.01
N ASN A 3 -19.98 -2.54 7.34
CA ASN A 3 -19.54 -1.50 6.42
C ASN A 3 -18.03 -1.49 6.36
N LYS A 4 -17.50 -1.22 5.17
CA LYS A 4 -16.06 -1.24 4.96
C LYS A 4 -15.65 -0.04 4.10
N VAL A 5 -14.56 0.59 4.49
CA VAL A 5 -13.99 1.69 3.71
C VAL A 5 -12.76 1.16 2.97
N ILE A 6 -12.72 1.39 1.67
CA ILE A 6 -11.59 0.95 0.85
C ILE A 6 -10.99 2.18 0.17
N PRO A 7 -9.76 2.56 0.51
CA PRO A 7 -9.08 3.66 -0.17
C PRO A 7 -8.82 3.32 -1.63
N VAL A 8 -8.96 4.31 -2.51
CA VAL A 8 -8.60 4.19 -3.92
C VAL A 8 -7.36 5.05 -4.16
N LEU A 9 -6.28 4.42 -4.59
CA LEU A 9 -5.01 5.09 -4.81
C LEU A 9 -4.74 5.19 -6.30
N ARG A 10 -4.27 6.36 -6.74
CA ARG A 10 -3.90 6.60 -8.13
C ARG A 10 -2.54 6.00 -8.43
N ILE A 11 -2.47 5.16 -9.44
CA ILE A 11 -1.20 4.62 -9.95
C ILE A 11 -1.06 5.06 -11.42
N LEU A 12 0.19 5.15 -11.88
CA LEU A 12 0.48 5.62 -13.24
C LEU A 12 1.15 4.55 -14.10
N ASN A 13 1.52 3.42 -13.49
CA ASN A 13 2.18 2.33 -14.21
C ASN A 13 1.90 1.03 -13.46
N TYR A 14 1.21 0.11 -14.13
CA TYR A 14 0.80 -1.15 -13.52
C TYR A 14 2.00 -2.00 -13.04
N GLU A 15 3.02 -2.11 -13.89
CA GLU A 15 4.17 -2.96 -13.55
C GLU A 15 4.92 -2.45 -12.32
N LYS A 16 5.10 -1.14 -12.20
CA LYS A 16 5.75 -0.55 -11.03
C LYS A 16 4.88 -0.67 -9.78
N ALA A 17 3.56 -0.54 -9.94
CA ALA A 17 2.64 -0.73 -8.83
C ALA A 17 2.70 -2.17 -8.33
N LYS A 18 2.69 -3.14 -9.24
CA LYS A 18 2.78 -4.55 -8.91
C LYS A 18 4.07 -4.89 -8.18
N GLU A 19 5.19 -4.35 -8.66
CA GLU A 19 6.48 -4.55 -8.01
C GLU A 19 6.45 -4.06 -6.55
N PHE A 20 5.88 -2.88 -6.32
CA PHE A 20 5.83 -2.27 -5.00
C PHE A 20 4.82 -2.97 -4.08
N TYR A 21 3.57 -3.10 -4.54
CA TYR A 21 2.48 -3.58 -3.67
C TYR A 21 2.44 -5.09 -3.54
N ILE A 22 2.72 -5.81 -4.62
CA ILE A 22 2.60 -7.27 -4.63
C ILE A 22 3.93 -7.93 -4.27
N ASP A 23 4.99 -7.61 -5.03
CA ASP A 23 6.27 -8.28 -4.85
C ASP A 23 6.95 -7.86 -3.55
N TRP A 24 6.91 -6.58 -3.21
CA TRP A 24 7.59 -6.08 -2.02
C TRP A 24 6.71 -6.07 -0.78
N LEU A 25 5.57 -5.35 -0.82
CA LEU A 25 4.70 -5.23 0.36
C LEU A 25 3.97 -6.53 0.71
N GLY A 26 3.82 -7.45 -0.25
CA GLY A 26 3.22 -8.75 0.00
C GLY A 26 1.70 -8.78 -0.10
N PHE A 27 1.10 -7.79 -0.76
CA PHE A 27 -0.34 -7.85 -1.06
C PHE A 27 -0.59 -8.86 -2.16
N SER A 28 -1.80 -9.36 -2.23
CA SER A 28 -2.27 -10.24 -3.31
C SER A 28 -3.28 -9.50 -4.17
N ILE A 29 -3.29 -9.78 -5.46
CA ILE A 29 -4.30 -9.23 -6.36
C ILE A 29 -5.56 -10.08 -6.23
N ASP A 30 -6.66 -9.46 -5.81
CA ASP A 30 -7.94 -10.16 -5.69
C ASP A 30 -8.66 -10.22 -7.03
N TRP A 31 -8.65 -9.12 -7.77
CA TRP A 31 -9.21 -9.04 -9.10
C TRP A 31 -8.67 -7.81 -9.82
N GLU A 32 -8.74 -7.86 -11.15
CA GLU A 32 -8.36 -6.76 -12.04
C GLU A 32 -9.46 -6.55 -13.06
N HIS A 33 -9.64 -5.29 -13.47
CA HIS A 33 -10.62 -4.96 -14.50
C HIS A 33 -10.03 -3.95 -15.48
N ALA A 34 -10.22 -4.21 -16.76
CA ALA A 34 -9.88 -3.28 -17.84
C ALA A 34 -11.03 -3.28 -18.84
N PHE A 35 -11.36 -2.10 -19.38
CA PHE A 35 -12.46 -1.99 -20.33
C PHE A 35 -12.10 -2.43 -21.74
N GLY A 36 -10.84 -2.74 -22.00
CA GLY A 36 -10.36 -3.20 -23.30
C GLY A 36 -8.85 -3.28 -23.33
N PRO A 37 -8.26 -3.75 -24.46
CA PRO A 37 -6.81 -3.78 -24.62
C PRO A 37 -6.26 -2.35 -24.51
N ASP A 38 -5.14 -2.19 -23.81
CA ASP A 38 -4.49 -0.91 -23.59
C ASP A 38 -5.34 0.12 -22.83
N SER A 39 -6.43 -0.34 -22.21
CA SER A 39 -7.24 0.52 -21.35
C SER A 39 -6.64 0.57 -19.95
N PRO A 40 -6.88 1.68 -19.21
CA PRO A 40 -6.43 1.76 -17.82
C PRO A 40 -6.97 0.61 -16.98
N LEU A 41 -6.15 0.15 -16.03
CA LEU A 41 -6.52 -0.93 -15.12
C LEU A 41 -7.06 -0.39 -13.80
N TYR A 42 -7.97 -1.15 -13.23
CA TYR A 42 -8.49 -0.94 -11.88
C TYR A 42 -8.41 -2.28 -11.17
N LEU A 43 -7.81 -2.32 -10.00
CA LEU A 43 -7.63 -3.61 -9.32
C LEU A 43 -7.84 -3.48 -7.81
N GLN A 44 -8.22 -4.59 -7.21
CA GLN A 44 -8.27 -4.70 -5.76
C GLN A 44 -7.12 -5.58 -5.30
N ILE A 45 -6.42 -5.09 -4.29
CA ILE A 45 -5.36 -5.83 -3.62
C ILE A 45 -5.68 -5.94 -2.13
N SER A 46 -5.22 -7.01 -1.50
CA SER A 46 -5.43 -7.18 -0.08
C SER A 46 -4.27 -7.91 0.57
N ARG A 47 -4.09 -7.66 1.86
CA ARG A 47 -3.15 -8.36 2.71
C ARG A 47 -3.78 -8.42 4.10
N GLU A 48 -4.11 -9.63 4.56
CA GLU A 48 -4.83 -9.81 5.82
C GLU A 48 -6.15 -9.02 5.79
N HIS A 49 -6.33 -8.07 6.70
CA HIS A 49 -7.55 -7.25 6.78
C HIS A 49 -7.43 -5.92 6.07
N ILE A 50 -6.33 -5.68 5.34
CA ILE A 50 -6.10 -4.44 4.61
C ILE A 50 -6.52 -4.65 3.16
N THR A 51 -7.42 -3.80 2.67
CA THR A 51 -7.87 -3.84 1.28
C THR A 51 -7.67 -2.47 0.68
N LEU A 52 -7.09 -2.42 -0.51
CA LEU A 52 -6.85 -1.19 -1.26
C LEU A 52 -7.31 -1.39 -2.69
N HIS A 53 -7.79 -0.33 -3.31
CA HIS A 53 -7.98 -0.30 -4.75
C HIS A 53 -6.89 0.56 -5.38
N LEU A 54 -6.36 0.09 -6.51
CA LEU A 54 -5.38 0.83 -7.29
C LEU A 54 -5.99 1.12 -8.65
N SER A 55 -5.89 2.36 -9.09
CA SER A 55 -6.53 2.79 -10.33
C SER A 55 -5.57 3.55 -11.21
N GLU A 56 -5.49 3.12 -12.49
CA GLU A 56 -4.80 3.88 -13.53
C GLU A 56 -5.71 4.92 -14.18
N HIS A 57 -7.01 4.95 -13.83
CA HIS A 57 -7.97 5.87 -14.43
C HIS A 57 -7.74 7.29 -13.97
N HIS A 58 -7.58 8.18 -14.93
CA HIS A 58 -7.49 9.63 -14.66
C HIS A 58 -8.80 10.10 -14.03
N GLY A 59 -8.72 10.74 -12.89
CA GLY A 59 -9.90 11.28 -12.22
C GLY A 59 -10.45 10.43 -11.08
N ASP A 60 -10.05 9.16 -10.96
CA ASP A 60 -10.51 8.32 -9.85
C ASP A 60 -9.91 8.77 -8.52
N ALA A 61 -8.65 9.19 -8.55
CA ALA A 61 -7.94 9.67 -7.37
C ALA A 61 -6.78 10.54 -7.83
N SER A 62 -6.22 11.32 -6.91
CA SER A 62 -5.03 12.12 -7.18
C SER A 62 -3.79 11.40 -6.68
N PRO A 63 -2.65 11.49 -7.36
CA PRO A 63 -1.39 11.00 -6.81
C PRO A 63 -1.05 11.72 -5.51
N GLY A 64 -0.34 11.04 -4.61
CA GLY A 64 0.12 11.65 -3.37
C GLY A 64 -0.83 11.50 -2.20
N ALA A 65 -1.79 10.62 -2.28
CA ALA A 65 -2.67 10.31 -1.15
C ALA A 65 -1.89 9.69 0.00
N LYS A 66 -2.41 9.81 1.22
CA LYS A 66 -1.82 9.16 2.40
C LYS A 66 -2.87 8.32 3.09
N VAL A 67 -2.51 7.09 3.42
CA VAL A 67 -3.37 6.14 4.12
C VAL A 67 -2.73 5.79 5.43
N PHE A 68 -3.48 5.93 6.53
CA PHE A 68 -3.05 5.54 7.87
C PHE A 68 -3.59 4.12 8.13
N ILE A 69 -2.71 3.20 8.47
CA ILE A 69 -3.07 1.80 8.66
C ILE A 69 -2.68 1.37 10.07
N GLU A 70 -3.65 0.98 10.89
CA GLU A 70 -3.35 0.37 12.17
C GLU A 70 -2.88 -1.06 11.92
N PHE A 71 -1.75 -1.42 12.50
CA PHE A 71 -1.04 -2.63 12.13
C PHE A 71 -0.50 -3.34 13.37
N GLU A 72 -0.49 -4.67 13.35
CA GLU A 72 0.09 -5.47 14.40
C GLU A 72 1.36 -6.16 13.91
N ASN A 73 2.34 -6.34 14.81
CA ASN A 73 3.61 -6.99 14.51
C ASN A 73 4.43 -6.23 13.48
N ILE A 74 4.51 -4.90 13.63
CA ILE A 74 5.19 -4.03 12.67
C ILE A 74 6.69 -4.32 12.59
N ALA A 75 7.32 -4.71 13.70
CA ALA A 75 8.76 -5.03 13.70
C ALA A 75 9.05 -6.25 12.82
N ALA A 76 8.21 -7.27 12.89
CA ALA A 76 8.36 -8.46 12.05
C ALA A 76 8.15 -8.11 10.58
N TYR A 77 7.15 -7.29 10.28
CA TYR A 77 6.90 -6.84 8.90
C TYR A 77 8.08 -6.03 8.35
N HIS A 78 8.58 -5.09 9.15
CA HIS A 78 9.76 -4.31 8.79
C HIS A 78 10.96 -5.22 8.49
N HIS A 79 11.17 -6.23 9.32
CA HIS A 79 12.26 -7.19 9.13
C HIS A 79 12.10 -7.92 7.80
N ASP A 80 10.87 -8.39 7.48
CA ASP A 80 10.60 -9.09 6.23
C ASP A 80 10.82 -8.20 5.02
N LEU A 81 10.36 -6.96 5.08
CA LEU A 81 10.54 -6.01 3.98
C LEU A 81 12.02 -5.67 3.77
N THR A 82 12.77 -5.48 4.87
CA THR A 82 14.20 -5.19 4.79
C THR A 82 14.96 -6.36 4.15
N ALA A 83 14.57 -7.59 4.49
CA ALA A 83 15.22 -8.80 3.96
C ALA A 83 15.05 -8.94 2.45
N LYS A 84 13.99 -8.38 1.87
CA LYS A 84 13.78 -8.41 0.41
C LYS A 84 14.75 -7.50 -0.35
N ASN A 85 15.39 -6.59 0.35
CA ASN A 85 16.40 -5.69 -0.23
C ASN A 85 15.92 -4.93 -1.48
N TYR A 86 14.70 -4.40 -1.39
CA TYR A 86 14.12 -3.62 -2.48
C TYR A 86 14.85 -2.28 -2.61
N LYS A 87 15.41 -2.01 -3.78
CA LYS A 87 16.30 -0.85 -3.94
C LYS A 87 15.60 0.51 -3.90
N PHE A 88 14.29 0.55 -4.13
CA PHE A 88 13.54 1.80 -4.20
C PHE A 88 12.88 2.20 -2.89
N SER A 89 12.92 1.37 -1.86
CA SER A 89 12.30 1.72 -0.59
C SER A 89 12.98 0.99 0.57
N LYS A 90 13.45 1.76 1.54
CA LYS A 90 14.12 1.23 2.72
C LYS A 90 13.59 1.96 3.95
N PRO A 91 12.34 1.67 4.35
CA PRO A 91 11.73 2.38 5.46
C PRO A 91 12.37 2.04 6.79
N GLY A 92 12.36 3.00 7.72
CA GLY A 92 12.76 2.78 9.10
C GLY A 92 11.56 2.66 10.00
N LEU A 93 11.82 2.20 11.22
CA LEU A 93 10.82 2.22 12.29
C LEU A 93 11.06 3.46 13.14
N GLU A 94 10.00 4.20 13.43
CA GLU A 94 10.10 5.44 14.20
C GLU A 94 9.08 5.47 15.32
N LYS A 95 9.46 6.05 16.46
CA LYS A 95 8.53 6.31 17.54
C LYS A 95 7.71 7.55 17.22
N ALA A 96 6.40 7.40 17.26
CA ALA A 96 5.50 8.52 17.03
C ALA A 96 5.08 9.13 18.38
N PRO A 97 4.75 10.43 18.42
CA PRO A 97 4.36 11.08 19.67
C PRO A 97 3.06 10.57 20.27
N TRP A 98 2.26 9.81 19.52
CA TRP A 98 1.02 9.21 20.03
C TRP A 98 1.23 7.80 20.60
N ASN A 99 2.43 7.51 21.06
CA ASN A 99 2.79 6.23 21.68
C ASN A 99 2.58 5.05 20.72
N ALA A 100 3.18 5.14 19.55
CA ALA A 100 3.13 4.10 18.54
C ALA A 100 4.48 3.95 17.86
N ILE A 101 4.71 2.79 17.28
CA ILE A 101 5.83 2.57 16.38
C ILE A 101 5.28 2.64 14.96
N CYS A 102 5.90 3.44 14.11
CA CYS A 102 5.41 3.68 12.76
C CYS A 102 6.45 3.34 11.70
N MET A 103 5.94 2.94 10.54
CA MET A 103 6.75 2.72 9.35
C MET A 103 6.01 3.35 8.17
N GLU A 104 6.64 4.32 7.51
CA GLU A 104 6.04 4.94 6.33
C GLU A 104 6.72 4.44 5.07
N VAL A 105 5.92 4.04 4.10
CA VAL A 105 6.42 3.68 2.77
C VAL A 105 5.79 4.60 1.74
N ILE A 106 6.52 4.90 0.68
CA ILE A 106 6.08 5.78 -0.40
C ILE A 106 6.16 4.99 -1.68
N ASP A 107 5.03 4.89 -2.40
CA ASP A 107 5.00 4.14 -3.64
C ASP A 107 5.63 4.94 -4.79
N PRO A 108 5.82 4.34 -5.97
CA PRO A 108 6.46 5.04 -7.09
C PRO A 108 5.71 6.28 -7.58
N PHE A 109 4.48 6.50 -7.13
CA PHE A 109 3.63 7.60 -7.60
C PHE A 109 3.41 8.66 -6.53
N GLY A 110 4.08 8.52 -5.37
CA GLY A 110 3.98 9.47 -4.28
C GLY A 110 2.88 9.18 -3.27
N ASN A 111 2.15 8.07 -3.41
CA ASN A 111 1.20 7.67 -2.37
C ASN A 111 1.94 7.13 -1.16
N LYS A 112 1.46 7.47 0.03
CA LYS A 112 2.10 7.10 1.28
C LYS A 112 1.22 6.16 2.06
N LEU A 113 1.80 5.09 2.59
CA LEU A 113 1.14 4.22 3.54
C LEU A 113 1.89 4.34 4.87
N LEU A 114 1.18 4.78 5.90
CA LEU A 114 1.75 4.88 7.24
C LEU A 114 1.20 3.75 8.08
N PHE A 115 2.04 2.75 8.32
CA PHE A 115 1.70 1.64 9.22
C PHE A 115 2.03 2.08 10.64
N SER A 116 1.10 1.88 11.56
CA SER A 116 1.24 2.33 12.94
C SER A 116 0.79 1.23 13.90
N GLU A 117 1.66 0.86 14.81
CA GLU A 117 1.33 -0.09 15.86
C GLU A 117 1.36 0.61 17.21
N ARG A 118 0.19 0.68 17.86
CA ARG A 118 0.08 1.30 19.17
C ARG A 118 0.85 0.49 20.20
N GLN A 119 1.58 1.18 21.06
CA GLN A 119 2.29 0.56 22.18
C GLN A 119 1.41 0.62 23.44
N HIS A 120 1.49 -0.41 24.26
CA HIS A 120 0.68 -0.52 25.48
C HIS A 120 1.53 -0.39 26.74
#